data_8d580318c20039d73ae2b8c9070ae865
#
_entry.id   8d580318c20039d73ae2b8c9070ae865
#
_cell.length_a   1.000
_cell.length_b   1.000
_cell.length_c   1.000
_cell.angle_alpha   90.00
_cell.angle_beta   90.00
_cell.angle_gamma   90.00
#
_symmetry.space_group_name_H-M   'P 1'
#
loop_
_entity.id
_entity.type
_entity.pdbx_description
1 polymer ?
#
loop_
_entity_poly.entity_id
_entity_poly.type
_entity_poly.pdbx_seq_one_letter_code
_entity_poly.pdbx_strand_id
1 'polypeptide(L)'
;MYLAHTAIPVSYVEQKQTGNNSTQHLSAYDYMAAVASTPENGNVNFNFKHLGCLVQFCVNLPQATELASVTFTTDEKVFIEQGTMDLSSGNIEITPTKMQNTFSIGLENVKTESGNKAVIYFMVNPLDLEGQKIQVTVKDVNKKIYNGEINGMKMEKGKAYQWQATVGFAYDMSINVTTPGTLYSIIGDKLTQISSLKVSGNLNGDDVRCLRQMGDGILKIDVPTQPTTVTTFEPTGVLKTLDLTDANFVKGGDVYFKYTPSNKEYIYSLSDPTDTGQNSKTRFVYGGGKFMFTYGIETILLPQQVDSIAESEFGYSQLSSITIPEHVTRIGSGAFCGAKLTSITIPEKVTYIGESALGGGDIVDESGCPLS
;
A
#
# COMPACT_ATOMS: atom_id res chain seq x y z
N MET A 1 -14.31 -29.36 48.48
CA MET A 1 -15.53 -28.93 47.74
C MET A 1 -15.11 -28.80 46.30
N TYR A 2 -15.39 -29.83 45.49
CA TYR A 2 -15.05 -29.81 44.07
C TYR A 2 -16.10 -28.97 43.36
N LEU A 3 -15.74 -27.76 42.93
CA LEU A 3 -16.54 -27.03 41.97
C LEU A 3 -16.24 -27.63 40.59
N ALA A 4 -17.09 -28.53 40.14
CA ALA A 4 -17.07 -29.02 38.76
C ALA A 4 -17.61 -27.92 37.84
N HIS A 5 -16.82 -26.91 37.58
CA HIS A 5 -17.02 -26.12 36.37
C HIS A 5 -16.50 -26.94 35.21
N THR A 6 -17.39 -27.62 34.52
CA THR A 6 -17.07 -28.46 33.36
C THR A 6 -16.71 -27.65 32.13
N ALA A 7 -17.06 -26.35 32.11
CA ALA A 7 -16.77 -25.46 30.98
C ALA A 7 -16.17 -24.14 31.47
N ILE A 8 -14.95 -23.85 31.02
CA ILE A 8 -14.24 -22.60 31.30
C ILE A 8 -14.37 -21.68 30.08
N PRO A 9 -14.82 -20.43 30.24
CA PRO A 9 -14.90 -19.49 29.14
C PRO A 9 -13.50 -19.12 28.63
N VAL A 10 -13.37 -19.02 27.31
CA VAL A 10 -12.15 -18.66 26.60
C VAL A 10 -12.47 -17.53 25.62
N SER A 11 -11.60 -16.51 25.56
CA SER A 11 -11.68 -15.42 24.60
C SER A 11 -10.30 -14.92 24.24
N TYR A 12 -10.05 -14.69 22.96
CA TYR A 12 -8.79 -14.10 22.49
C TYR A 12 -8.92 -12.63 22.08
N VAL A 13 -10.11 -12.04 22.17
CA VAL A 13 -10.34 -10.63 21.82
C VAL A 13 -9.96 -9.65 22.93
N GLU A 14 -9.97 -8.35 22.62
CA GLU A 14 -9.68 -7.26 23.55
C GLU A 14 -8.24 -7.24 24.11
N GLN A 15 -7.32 -7.88 23.42
CA GLN A 15 -5.90 -7.83 23.80
C GLN A 15 -5.36 -6.41 23.61
N LYS A 16 -4.50 -5.99 24.56
CA LYS A 16 -3.87 -4.68 24.53
C LYS A 16 -2.41 -4.77 24.96
N GLN A 17 -1.50 -4.42 24.05
CA GLN A 17 -0.09 -4.27 24.36
C GLN A 17 0.21 -2.84 24.82
N THR A 18 0.87 -2.69 25.97
CA THR A 18 1.34 -1.40 26.48
C THR A 18 2.86 -1.35 26.44
N GLY A 19 3.39 -0.42 25.64
CA GLY A 19 4.84 -0.23 25.43
C GLY A 19 5.45 -1.15 24.37
N ASN A 20 6.59 -0.71 23.85
CA ASN A 20 7.36 -1.46 22.83
C ASN A 20 7.83 -2.80 23.40
N ASN A 21 7.74 -3.85 22.58
CA ASN A 21 8.20 -5.21 22.90
C ASN A 21 7.62 -5.82 24.20
N SER A 22 6.50 -5.28 24.71
CA SER A 22 5.88 -5.77 25.94
C SER A 22 5.06 -7.04 25.69
N THR A 23 5.22 -8.02 26.58
CA THR A 23 4.48 -9.30 26.59
C THR A 23 3.61 -9.50 27.83
N GLN A 24 3.51 -8.48 28.70
CA GLN A 24 2.83 -8.60 29.99
C GLN A 24 1.35 -8.99 29.88
N HIS A 25 0.65 -8.51 28.85
CA HIS A 25 -0.76 -8.81 28.61
C HIS A 25 -1.02 -10.27 28.20
N LEU A 26 -0.02 -10.99 27.68
CA LEU A 26 -0.20 -12.34 27.10
C LEU A 26 -0.70 -13.37 28.12
N SER A 27 -0.30 -13.23 29.38
CA SER A 27 -0.69 -14.17 30.45
C SER A 27 -2.22 -14.26 30.66
N ALA A 28 -2.98 -13.22 30.30
CA ALA A 28 -4.43 -13.21 30.38
C ALA A 28 -5.11 -14.05 29.28
N TYR A 29 -4.38 -14.38 28.20
CA TYR A 29 -4.89 -15.05 27.03
C TYR A 29 -4.18 -16.38 26.75
N ASP A 30 -3.19 -16.74 27.58
CA ASP A 30 -2.44 -18.00 27.49
C ASP A 30 -3.16 -19.10 28.26
N TYR A 31 -4.15 -19.69 27.64
CA TYR A 31 -4.91 -20.78 28.21
C TYR A 31 -4.08 -22.07 28.22
N MET A 32 -3.87 -22.61 29.42
CA MET A 32 -3.18 -23.87 29.64
C MET A 32 -4.07 -24.88 30.33
N ALA A 33 -3.94 -26.12 29.91
CA ALA A 33 -4.66 -27.22 30.55
C ALA A 33 -3.76 -28.44 30.71
N ALA A 34 -4.07 -29.24 31.73
CA ALA A 34 -3.39 -30.49 31.99
C ALA A 34 -4.39 -31.57 32.38
N VAL A 35 -4.12 -32.79 31.93
CA VAL A 35 -4.77 -33.99 32.45
C VAL A 35 -3.86 -34.61 33.52
N ALA A 36 -4.42 -34.96 34.66
CA ALA A 36 -3.68 -35.62 35.71
C ALA A 36 -3.21 -37.02 35.25
N SER A 37 -1.97 -37.35 35.52
CA SER A 37 -1.51 -38.73 35.37
C SER A 37 -2.11 -39.64 36.44
N THR A 38 -2.15 -40.94 36.19
CA THR A 38 -2.50 -41.96 37.18
C THR A 38 -1.56 -41.77 38.39
N PRO A 39 -2.08 -41.76 39.62
CA PRO A 39 -1.22 -41.60 40.81
C PRO A 39 -0.17 -42.70 40.91
N GLU A 40 1.08 -42.33 40.94
CA GLU A 40 2.19 -43.21 41.24
C GLU A 40 2.76 -42.83 42.61
N ASN A 41 2.84 -43.78 43.51
CA ASN A 41 3.35 -43.56 44.90
C ASN A 41 2.69 -42.40 45.65
N GLY A 42 1.41 -42.15 45.39
CA GLY A 42 0.64 -41.07 46.02
C GLY A 42 0.85 -39.67 45.43
N ASN A 43 1.67 -39.55 44.40
CA ASN A 43 1.89 -38.30 43.67
C ASN A 43 1.07 -38.24 42.38
N VAL A 44 0.52 -37.06 42.08
CA VAL A 44 -0.17 -36.76 40.83
C VAL A 44 0.65 -35.74 40.08
N ASN A 45 1.04 -36.07 38.84
CA ASN A 45 1.75 -35.17 37.96
C ASN A 45 0.79 -34.50 37.01
N PHE A 46 0.97 -33.21 36.80
CA PHE A 46 0.24 -32.42 35.81
C PHE A 46 1.21 -31.95 34.73
N ASN A 47 0.92 -32.26 33.49
CA ASN A 47 1.68 -31.76 32.36
C ASN A 47 0.83 -30.73 31.60
N PHE A 48 1.06 -29.46 31.91
CA PHE A 48 0.32 -28.33 31.31
C PHE A 48 0.75 -28.13 29.86
N LYS A 49 -0.24 -27.96 28.98
CA LYS A 49 -0.04 -27.65 27.57
C LYS A 49 -0.79 -26.35 27.23
N HIS A 50 -0.14 -25.49 26.48
CA HIS A 50 -0.77 -24.31 25.92
C HIS A 50 -1.79 -24.69 24.85
N LEU A 51 -2.95 -24.04 24.86
CA LEU A 51 -4.03 -24.30 23.91
C LEU A 51 -4.08 -23.27 22.78
N GLY A 52 -3.51 -22.09 22.99
CA GLY A 52 -3.35 -21.05 21.98
C GLY A 52 -2.00 -21.08 21.26
N CYS A 53 -1.83 -20.15 20.35
CA CYS A 53 -0.60 -19.86 19.63
C CYS A 53 -0.11 -18.47 20.03
N LEU A 54 1.20 -18.32 20.26
CA LEU A 54 1.83 -17.02 20.41
C LEU A 54 2.23 -16.48 19.04
N VAL A 55 1.89 -15.24 18.76
CA VAL A 55 2.35 -14.55 17.55
C VAL A 55 3.21 -13.35 17.92
N GLN A 56 4.36 -13.25 17.28
CA GLN A 56 5.18 -12.06 17.16
C GLN A 56 4.93 -11.44 15.79
N PHE A 57 4.30 -10.30 15.74
CA PHE A 57 4.04 -9.58 14.51
C PHE A 57 4.99 -8.40 14.36
N CYS A 58 5.82 -8.44 13.31
CA CYS A 58 6.74 -7.38 12.94
C CYS A 58 6.13 -6.57 11.79
N VAL A 59 5.92 -5.28 11.99
CA VAL A 59 5.36 -4.40 10.96
C VAL A 59 6.35 -3.30 10.58
N ASN A 60 6.54 -3.11 9.27
CA ASN A 60 7.28 -1.99 8.70
C ASN A 60 6.27 -0.95 8.22
N LEU A 61 6.42 0.30 8.65
CA LEU A 61 5.57 1.42 8.26
C LEU A 61 6.33 2.38 7.33
N PRO A 62 5.62 3.17 6.49
CA PRO A 62 6.27 4.14 5.59
C PRO A 62 6.88 5.33 6.34
N GLN A 63 6.50 5.55 7.59
CA GLN A 63 7.01 6.64 8.44
C GLN A 63 7.06 6.24 9.91
N ALA A 64 7.85 6.97 10.69
CA ALA A 64 7.86 6.85 12.14
C ALA A 64 6.53 7.35 12.72
N THR A 65 5.92 6.58 13.62
CA THR A 65 4.66 6.94 14.27
C THR A 65 4.45 6.15 15.57
N GLU A 66 3.44 6.56 16.33
CA GLU A 66 2.93 5.81 17.48
C GLU A 66 1.62 5.10 17.08
N LEU A 67 1.55 3.80 17.35
CA LEU A 67 0.46 2.95 16.91
C LEU A 67 -0.69 2.92 17.92
N ALA A 68 -1.92 2.86 17.43
CA ALA A 68 -3.13 2.73 18.24
C ALA A 68 -3.76 1.34 18.16
N SER A 69 -3.67 0.66 17.01
CA SER A 69 -4.16 -0.71 16.85
C SER A 69 -3.61 -1.39 15.62
N VAL A 70 -3.63 -2.72 15.65
CA VAL A 70 -3.45 -3.58 14.47
C VAL A 70 -4.67 -4.50 14.37
N THR A 71 -5.21 -4.65 13.15
CA THR A 71 -6.32 -5.55 12.84
C THR A 71 -5.92 -6.49 11.72
N PHE A 72 -6.18 -7.77 11.90
CA PHE A 72 -6.04 -8.83 10.91
C PHE A 72 -7.42 -9.22 10.41
N THR A 73 -7.61 -9.33 9.10
CA THR A 73 -8.89 -9.68 8.46
C THR A 73 -8.67 -10.83 7.50
N THR A 74 -9.52 -11.85 7.61
CA THR A 74 -9.58 -13.02 6.74
C THR A 74 -10.93 -13.06 6.01
N ASP A 75 -11.03 -13.81 4.92
CA ASP A 75 -12.29 -13.96 4.19
C ASP A 75 -13.31 -14.75 5.02
N GLU A 76 -12.86 -15.75 5.74
CA GLU A 76 -13.69 -16.61 6.60
C GLU A 76 -13.58 -16.25 8.08
N LYS A 77 -14.55 -16.68 8.87
CA LYS A 77 -14.55 -16.52 10.32
C LYS A 77 -13.67 -17.60 10.97
N VAL A 78 -12.46 -17.25 11.32
CA VAL A 78 -11.45 -18.18 11.85
C VAL A 78 -10.97 -17.85 13.26
N PHE A 79 -11.18 -16.60 13.70
CA PHE A 79 -10.76 -16.15 15.03
C PHE A 79 -11.84 -16.41 16.07
N ILE A 80 -11.47 -17.03 17.18
CA ILE A 80 -12.38 -17.29 18.28
C ILE A 80 -12.61 -16.00 19.07
N GLU A 81 -13.82 -15.47 18.99
CA GLU A 81 -14.27 -14.38 19.86
C GLU A 81 -14.67 -14.91 21.23
N GLN A 82 -15.46 -16.00 21.26
CA GLN A 82 -15.86 -16.70 22.49
C GLN A 82 -15.82 -18.20 22.27
N GLY A 83 -15.43 -18.90 23.31
CA GLY A 83 -15.40 -20.37 23.33
C GLY A 83 -15.48 -20.89 24.75
N THR A 84 -15.48 -22.21 24.86
CA THR A 84 -15.43 -22.93 26.15
C THR A 84 -14.37 -24.01 26.09
N MET A 85 -13.75 -24.27 27.22
CA MET A 85 -12.82 -25.36 27.43
C MET A 85 -13.44 -26.36 28.41
N ASP A 86 -13.64 -27.61 27.98
CA ASP A 86 -14.15 -28.68 28.82
C ASP A 86 -12.98 -29.44 29.46
N LEU A 87 -12.90 -29.37 30.78
CA LEU A 87 -11.88 -30.07 31.58
C LEU A 87 -12.28 -31.50 31.96
N SER A 88 -13.50 -31.95 31.67
CA SER A 88 -13.97 -33.29 31.98
C SER A 88 -13.47 -34.35 31.00
N SER A 89 -13.04 -33.93 29.78
CA SER A 89 -12.55 -34.81 28.77
C SER A 89 -11.04 -35.05 28.90
N GLY A 90 -10.58 -36.23 28.55
CA GLY A 90 -9.15 -36.57 28.49
C GLY A 90 -8.40 -35.83 27.35
N ASN A 91 -9.11 -35.22 26.40
CA ASN A 91 -8.57 -34.38 25.34
C ASN A 91 -9.15 -32.98 25.49
N ILE A 92 -8.37 -32.08 26.10
CA ILE A 92 -8.82 -30.72 26.36
C ILE A 92 -8.58 -29.85 25.11
N GLU A 93 -9.70 -29.35 24.57
CA GLU A 93 -9.71 -28.46 23.40
C GLU A 93 -10.67 -27.29 23.64
N ILE A 94 -10.47 -26.20 22.91
CA ILE A 94 -11.36 -25.05 22.93
C ILE A 94 -12.47 -25.28 21.92
N THR A 95 -13.71 -25.29 22.35
CA THR A 95 -14.90 -25.35 21.50
C THR A 95 -15.38 -23.92 21.24
N PRO A 96 -15.32 -23.41 20.00
CA PRO A 96 -15.81 -22.07 19.69
C PRO A 96 -17.32 -21.98 19.88
N THR A 97 -17.80 -20.90 20.48
CA THR A 97 -19.22 -20.54 20.54
C THR A 97 -19.53 -19.32 19.67
N LYS A 98 -18.53 -18.48 19.44
CA LYS A 98 -18.61 -17.34 18.53
C LYS A 98 -17.27 -17.14 17.82
N MET A 99 -17.33 -17.02 16.48
CA MET A 99 -16.17 -16.78 15.63
C MET A 99 -16.36 -15.52 14.79
N GLN A 100 -15.25 -14.86 14.48
CA GLN A 100 -15.19 -13.66 13.65
C GLN A 100 -14.08 -13.77 12.59
N ASN A 101 -14.20 -12.96 11.54
CA ASN A 101 -13.18 -12.87 10.48
C ASN A 101 -12.15 -11.76 10.74
N THR A 102 -12.24 -11.05 11.84
CA THR A 102 -11.32 -9.99 12.23
C THR A 102 -10.73 -10.28 13.60
N PHE A 103 -9.46 -9.93 13.77
CA PHE A 103 -8.76 -9.99 15.04
C PHE A 103 -8.00 -8.69 15.27
N SER A 104 -8.25 -8.00 16.36
CA SER A 104 -7.65 -6.69 16.64
C SER A 104 -6.91 -6.67 17.97
N ILE A 105 -5.76 -6.01 17.97
CA ILE A 105 -4.97 -5.71 19.17
C ILE A 105 -4.92 -4.20 19.36
N GLY A 106 -5.34 -3.73 20.53
CA GLY A 106 -5.14 -2.36 20.96
C GLY A 106 -3.68 -2.11 21.31
N LEU A 107 -3.17 -0.91 21.03
CA LEU A 107 -1.79 -0.53 21.30
C LEU A 107 -1.76 0.78 22.09
N GLU A 108 -0.92 0.83 23.11
CA GLU A 108 -0.71 2.01 23.92
C GLU A 108 0.78 2.24 24.16
N ASN A 109 1.27 3.44 23.86
CA ASN A 109 2.69 3.79 23.96
C ASN A 109 3.60 2.84 23.12
N VAL A 110 3.09 2.29 22.01
CA VAL A 110 3.84 1.48 21.08
C VAL A 110 4.30 2.37 19.93
N LYS A 111 5.59 2.63 19.84
CA LYS A 111 6.21 3.50 18.83
C LYS A 111 7.06 2.69 17.87
N THR A 112 7.13 3.16 16.64
CA THR A 112 8.10 2.61 15.68
C THR A 112 9.52 2.89 16.15
N GLU A 113 10.39 1.90 15.98
CA GLU A 113 11.83 1.97 16.25
C GLU A 113 12.63 2.22 14.96
N SER A 114 13.94 2.04 15.01
CA SER A 114 14.82 2.24 13.86
C SER A 114 14.31 1.51 12.60
N GLY A 115 14.25 2.22 11.48
CA GLY A 115 13.69 1.72 10.21
C GLY A 115 12.16 1.66 10.18
N ASN A 116 11.47 2.47 10.99
CA ASN A 116 10.01 2.56 11.07
C ASN A 116 9.33 1.22 11.39
N LYS A 117 9.94 0.41 12.23
CA LYS A 117 9.45 -0.92 12.61
C LYS A 117 8.79 -0.91 13.97
N ALA A 118 7.77 -1.75 14.13
CA ALA A 118 7.19 -2.05 15.43
C ALA A 118 6.99 -3.56 15.58
N VAL A 119 7.05 -4.04 16.83
CA VAL A 119 6.83 -5.45 17.16
C VAL A 119 5.65 -5.56 18.11
N ILE A 120 4.68 -6.36 17.74
CA ILE A 120 3.45 -6.59 18.46
C ILE A 120 3.33 -8.08 18.81
N TYR A 121 2.95 -8.37 20.05
CA TYR A 121 2.76 -9.74 20.53
C TYR A 121 1.29 -9.98 20.87
N PHE A 122 0.78 -11.15 20.53
CA PHE A 122 -0.58 -11.55 20.88
C PHE A 122 -0.75 -13.06 20.90
N MET A 123 -1.82 -13.49 21.59
CA MET A 123 -2.27 -14.87 21.59
C MET A 123 -3.47 -15.03 20.66
N VAL A 124 -3.53 -16.15 19.95
CA VAL A 124 -4.64 -16.48 19.04
C VAL A 124 -4.91 -17.99 19.12
N ASN A 125 -6.12 -18.40 18.76
CA ASN A 125 -6.43 -19.83 18.61
C ASN A 125 -5.59 -20.49 17.50
N PRO A 126 -5.40 -21.80 17.52
CA PRO A 126 -4.83 -22.52 16.38
C PRO A 126 -5.59 -22.21 15.09
N LEU A 127 -4.87 -21.99 13.99
CA LEU A 127 -5.41 -21.57 12.70
C LEU A 127 -4.84 -22.45 11.59
N ASP A 128 -5.64 -22.72 10.58
CA ASP A 128 -5.16 -23.27 9.31
C ASP A 128 -5.53 -22.28 8.18
N LEU A 129 -4.57 -21.44 7.83
CA LEU A 129 -4.69 -20.37 6.83
C LEU A 129 -3.69 -20.59 5.69
N GLU A 130 -3.21 -21.82 5.51
CA GLU A 130 -2.25 -22.13 4.44
C GLU A 130 -2.84 -21.81 3.07
N GLY A 131 -2.09 -21.04 2.28
CA GLY A 131 -2.52 -20.56 0.95
C GLY A 131 -3.50 -19.40 0.94
N GLN A 132 -3.95 -18.92 2.10
CA GLN A 132 -4.81 -17.74 2.20
C GLN A 132 -3.99 -16.45 2.40
N LYS A 133 -4.61 -15.31 2.09
CA LYS A 133 -4.08 -13.96 2.41
C LYS A 133 -4.81 -13.42 3.62
N ILE A 134 -4.07 -12.77 4.50
CA ILE A 134 -4.60 -12.06 5.66
C ILE A 134 -4.36 -10.57 5.44
N GLN A 135 -5.42 -9.78 5.39
CA GLN A 135 -5.31 -8.33 5.30
C GLN A 135 -4.89 -7.76 6.66
N VAL A 136 -3.94 -6.84 6.63
CA VAL A 136 -3.42 -6.17 7.83
C VAL A 136 -3.76 -4.70 7.76
N THR A 137 -4.48 -4.19 8.75
CA THR A 137 -4.77 -2.77 8.93
C THR A 137 -4.11 -2.28 10.21
N VAL A 138 -3.24 -1.28 10.09
CA VAL A 138 -2.62 -0.58 11.21
C VAL A 138 -3.23 0.81 11.33
N LYS A 139 -3.58 1.22 12.54
CA LYS A 139 -3.98 2.62 12.83
C LYS A 139 -2.97 3.25 13.77
N ASP A 140 -2.60 4.50 13.50
CA ASP A 140 -1.80 5.28 14.43
C ASP A 140 -2.67 6.15 15.35
N VAL A 141 -2.04 6.77 16.35
CA VAL A 141 -2.73 7.65 17.31
C VAL A 141 -3.34 8.89 16.64
N ASN A 142 -2.87 9.28 15.46
CA ASN A 142 -3.39 10.37 14.65
C ASN A 142 -4.53 9.92 13.71
N LYS A 143 -5.04 8.68 13.87
CA LYS A 143 -6.09 8.07 13.05
C LYS A 143 -5.69 7.81 11.59
N LYS A 144 -4.41 7.90 11.23
CA LYS A 144 -3.92 7.43 9.93
C LYS A 144 -4.02 5.92 9.84
N ILE A 145 -4.39 5.44 8.66
CA ILE A 145 -4.56 4.02 8.37
C ILE A 145 -3.48 3.58 7.40
N TYR A 146 -2.91 2.41 7.67
CA TYR A 146 -1.93 1.75 6.82
C TYR A 146 -2.41 0.33 6.55
N ASN A 147 -2.42 -0.09 5.30
CA ASN A 147 -2.82 -1.45 4.92
C ASN A 147 -1.65 -2.22 4.31
N GLY A 148 -1.72 -3.51 4.47
CA GLY A 148 -0.81 -4.49 3.89
C GLY A 148 -1.43 -5.86 3.96
N GLU A 149 -0.68 -6.86 3.56
CA GLU A 149 -1.12 -8.26 3.64
C GLU A 149 0.03 -9.16 4.09
N ILE A 150 -0.33 -10.31 4.63
CA ILE A 150 0.59 -11.40 4.92
C ILE A 150 0.04 -12.71 4.34
N ASN A 151 0.93 -13.64 4.08
CA ASN A 151 0.53 -15.01 3.76
C ASN A 151 0.11 -15.72 5.04
N GLY A 152 -1.04 -16.35 4.98
CA GLY A 152 -1.48 -17.24 6.05
C GLY A 152 -0.59 -18.48 6.14
N MET A 153 -0.63 -19.11 7.30
CA MET A 153 0.09 -20.34 7.58
C MET A 153 -0.73 -21.23 8.51
N LYS A 154 -0.35 -22.50 8.58
CA LYS A 154 -0.89 -23.41 9.59
C LYS A 154 -0.23 -23.16 10.94
N MET A 155 -1.05 -22.98 11.96
CA MET A 155 -0.62 -22.69 13.34
C MET A 155 -1.20 -23.74 14.30
N GLU A 156 -0.32 -24.39 15.03
CA GLU A 156 -0.66 -25.45 15.96
C GLU A 156 -0.57 -24.95 17.41
N LYS A 157 -1.45 -25.46 18.28
CA LYS A 157 -1.50 -25.12 19.69
C LYS A 157 -0.12 -25.30 20.37
N GLY A 158 0.19 -24.38 21.25
CA GLY A 158 1.42 -24.39 22.06
C GLY A 158 2.69 -24.00 21.30
N LYS A 159 2.56 -23.50 20.06
CA LYS A 159 3.70 -23.04 19.28
C LYS A 159 3.72 -21.51 19.15
N ALA A 160 4.92 -20.97 18.89
CA ALA A 160 5.15 -19.56 18.59
C ALA A 160 5.41 -19.36 17.10
N TYR A 161 4.87 -18.28 16.55
CA TYR A 161 4.95 -17.93 15.13
C TYR A 161 5.39 -16.50 14.95
N GLN A 162 6.05 -16.22 13.84
CA GLN A 162 6.42 -14.87 13.45
C GLN A 162 5.68 -14.50 12.17
N TRP A 163 4.94 -13.38 12.23
CA TRP A 163 4.34 -12.73 11.08
C TRP A 163 5.09 -11.44 10.78
N GLN A 164 5.20 -11.13 9.49
CA GLN A 164 5.85 -9.89 9.05
C GLN A 164 5.04 -9.25 7.92
N ALA A 165 4.76 -7.96 8.06
CA ALA A 165 4.14 -7.15 7.01
C ALA A 165 4.92 -5.89 6.75
N THR A 166 4.88 -5.43 5.50
CA THR A 166 5.15 -4.03 5.14
C THR A 166 3.80 -3.42 4.79
N VAL A 167 3.42 -2.37 5.52
CA VAL A 167 2.15 -1.68 5.31
C VAL A 167 2.40 -0.33 4.65
N GLY A 168 1.53 0.04 3.71
CA GLY A 168 1.53 1.33 3.05
C GLY A 168 0.35 2.19 3.49
N PHE A 169 0.36 3.47 3.14
CA PHE A 169 -0.82 4.31 3.31
C PHE A 169 -1.99 3.74 2.51
N ALA A 170 -3.19 3.82 3.06
CA ALA A 170 -4.29 3.00 2.61
C ALA A 170 -5.56 3.79 2.38
N TYR A 171 -5.56 4.58 1.33
CA TYR A 171 -6.84 5.04 0.80
C TYR A 171 -6.91 4.72 -0.70
N ASP A 172 -7.92 3.94 -1.08
CA ASP A 172 -8.47 3.94 -2.41
C ASP A 172 -9.50 5.05 -2.47
N MET A 173 -9.32 5.99 -3.38
CA MET A 173 -10.21 7.14 -3.49
C MET A 173 -10.66 7.33 -4.94
N SER A 174 -11.95 7.65 -5.10
CA SER A 174 -12.49 8.11 -6.39
C SER A 174 -12.96 9.55 -6.25
N ILE A 175 -12.49 10.42 -7.15
CA ILE A 175 -12.79 11.85 -7.13
C ILE A 175 -13.32 12.27 -8.51
N ASN A 176 -14.40 13.02 -8.52
CA ASN A 176 -14.86 13.72 -9.72
C ASN A 176 -14.55 15.21 -9.59
N VAL A 177 -13.65 15.71 -10.42
CA VAL A 177 -13.25 17.12 -10.46
C VAL A 177 -14.23 17.87 -11.35
N THR A 178 -15.22 18.52 -10.73
CA THR A 178 -16.25 19.33 -11.43
C THR A 178 -15.72 20.70 -11.82
N THR A 179 -14.80 21.25 -11.06
CA THR A 179 -14.15 22.53 -11.32
C THR A 179 -12.66 22.30 -11.47
N PRO A 180 -12.07 22.54 -12.67
CA PRO A 180 -10.63 22.36 -12.89
C PRO A 180 -9.78 23.16 -11.90
N GLY A 181 -8.70 22.56 -11.40
CA GLY A 181 -7.79 23.17 -10.42
C GLY A 181 -8.16 22.93 -8.97
N THR A 182 -9.20 22.15 -8.68
CA THR A 182 -9.67 21.94 -7.29
C THR A 182 -9.26 20.61 -6.67
N LEU A 183 -8.57 19.73 -7.38
CA LEU A 183 -8.21 18.40 -6.90
C LEU A 183 -7.45 18.46 -5.56
N TYR A 184 -6.50 19.39 -5.43
CA TYR A 184 -5.74 19.56 -4.19
C TYR A 184 -6.65 19.90 -3.00
N SER A 185 -7.61 20.80 -3.18
CA SER A 185 -8.55 21.18 -2.11
C SER A 185 -9.54 20.08 -1.76
N ILE A 186 -9.91 19.23 -2.73
CA ILE A 186 -10.79 18.08 -2.50
C ILE A 186 -10.05 17.00 -1.69
N ILE A 187 -8.79 16.73 -2.02
CA ILE A 187 -7.96 15.73 -1.33
C ILE A 187 -7.59 16.19 0.08
N GLY A 188 -7.23 17.45 0.25
CA GLY A 188 -6.88 18.05 1.52
C GLY A 188 -5.69 17.34 2.21
N ASP A 189 -5.86 17.01 3.47
CA ASP A 189 -4.85 16.37 4.33
C ASP A 189 -4.55 14.91 3.96
N LYS A 190 -5.33 14.29 3.06
CA LYS A 190 -5.14 12.90 2.62
C LYS A 190 -4.11 12.74 1.50
N LEU A 191 -3.54 13.80 1.01
CA LEU A 191 -2.62 13.81 -0.14
C LEU A 191 -1.47 12.80 0.00
N THR A 192 -0.96 12.61 1.21
CA THR A 192 0.13 11.66 1.51
C THR A 192 -0.37 10.30 2.00
N GLN A 193 -1.65 9.99 1.83
CA GLN A 193 -2.27 8.78 2.38
C GLN A 193 -2.96 7.94 1.29
N ILE A 194 -3.19 8.50 0.10
CA ILE A 194 -3.88 7.82 -0.99
C ILE A 194 -2.86 6.99 -1.77
N SER A 195 -3.07 5.68 -1.81
CA SER A 195 -2.23 4.74 -2.58
C SER A 195 -2.82 4.38 -3.93
N SER A 196 -4.15 4.46 -4.07
CA SER A 196 -4.87 4.24 -5.31
C SER A 196 -5.90 5.36 -5.51
N LEU A 197 -5.85 6.03 -6.66
CA LEU A 197 -6.71 7.16 -6.96
C LEU A 197 -7.33 7.01 -8.35
N LYS A 198 -8.65 7.02 -8.40
CA LYS A 198 -9.41 7.24 -9.62
C LYS A 198 -9.84 8.69 -9.70
N VAL A 199 -9.49 9.37 -10.79
CA VAL A 199 -9.92 10.75 -11.04
C VAL A 199 -10.75 10.81 -12.31
N SER A 200 -11.88 11.49 -12.23
CA SER A 200 -12.76 11.79 -13.36
C SER A 200 -13.03 13.29 -13.45
N GLY A 201 -13.61 13.73 -14.57
CA GLY A 201 -13.93 15.14 -14.80
C GLY A 201 -12.79 15.91 -15.47
N ASN A 202 -12.85 17.25 -15.37
CA ASN A 202 -11.94 18.12 -16.10
C ASN A 202 -10.75 18.55 -15.23
N LEU A 203 -9.53 18.25 -15.69
CA LEU A 203 -8.27 18.51 -14.99
C LEU A 203 -7.47 19.58 -15.73
N ASN A 204 -6.97 20.59 -15.02
CA ASN A 204 -6.04 21.59 -15.55
C ASN A 204 -4.62 21.40 -14.97
N GLY A 205 -3.72 22.35 -15.23
CA GLY A 205 -2.32 22.30 -14.79
C GLY A 205 -2.16 22.17 -13.27
N ASP A 206 -3.05 22.78 -12.48
CA ASP A 206 -3.00 22.69 -11.01
C ASP A 206 -3.36 21.30 -10.51
N ASP A 207 -4.32 20.63 -11.16
CA ASP A 207 -4.69 19.26 -10.84
C ASP A 207 -3.57 18.29 -11.20
N VAL A 208 -2.93 18.49 -12.36
CA VAL A 208 -1.75 17.70 -12.76
C VAL A 208 -0.61 17.88 -11.77
N ARG A 209 -0.38 19.10 -11.29
CA ARG A 209 0.63 19.37 -10.24
C ARG A 209 0.31 18.60 -8.95
N CYS A 210 -0.96 18.56 -8.55
CA CYS A 210 -1.41 17.77 -7.39
C CYS A 210 -1.11 16.27 -7.58
N LEU A 211 -1.44 15.69 -8.74
CA LEU A 211 -1.16 14.28 -9.04
C LEU A 211 0.34 13.97 -9.03
N ARG A 212 1.16 14.89 -9.53
CA ARG A 212 2.62 14.75 -9.45
C ARG A 212 3.13 14.70 -8.03
N GLN A 213 2.64 15.58 -7.14
CA GLN A 213 3.01 15.54 -5.73
C GLN A 213 2.68 14.21 -5.08
N MET A 214 1.54 13.64 -5.43
CA MET A 214 1.11 12.35 -4.89
C MET A 214 1.96 11.18 -5.39
N GLY A 215 2.42 11.22 -6.64
CA GLY A 215 3.23 10.17 -7.26
C GLY A 215 4.71 10.30 -6.96
N ASP A 216 5.28 11.46 -7.18
CA ASP A 216 6.73 11.69 -7.13
C ASP A 216 7.24 12.11 -5.75
N GLY A 217 6.34 12.53 -4.84
CA GLY A 217 6.62 12.70 -3.41
C GLY A 217 7.33 13.98 -3.01
N ILE A 218 7.94 14.72 -3.90
CA ILE A 218 8.50 16.02 -3.56
C ILE A 218 8.18 17.05 -4.62
N LEU A 219 7.21 17.86 -4.30
CA LEU A 219 7.29 19.23 -4.68
C LEU A 219 7.36 20.05 -3.39
N LYS A 220 8.54 20.56 -3.04
CA LYS A 220 8.55 21.81 -2.31
C LYS A 220 7.87 22.78 -3.25
N ILE A 221 6.56 22.99 -3.06
CA ILE A 221 5.87 24.11 -3.66
C ILE A 221 6.34 25.29 -2.85
N ASP A 222 7.36 25.96 -3.33
CA ASP A 222 7.50 27.36 -3.01
C ASP A 222 6.34 28.06 -3.73
N VAL A 223 5.55 28.74 -2.93
CA VAL A 223 4.43 29.59 -3.32
C VAL A 223 4.82 30.44 -4.55
N PRO A 224 3.88 30.79 -5.45
CA PRO A 224 4.09 31.18 -6.86
C PRO A 224 4.93 32.42 -7.18
N THR A 225 5.88 32.81 -6.38
CA THR A 225 6.67 34.02 -6.63
C THR A 225 8.14 33.82 -7.00
N GLN A 226 8.64 32.57 -6.98
CA GLN A 226 10.01 32.28 -7.39
C GLN A 226 10.13 30.92 -8.11
N PRO A 227 10.91 30.81 -9.17
CA PRO A 227 11.18 29.53 -9.85
C PRO A 227 12.11 28.69 -8.98
N THR A 228 11.62 27.56 -8.48
CA THR A 228 12.46 26.61 -7.73
C THR A 228 13.13 25.63 -8.65
N THR A 229 14.44 25.56 -8.52
CA THR A 229 15.27 24.52 -9.09
C THR A 229 15.01 23.24 -8.28
N VAL A 230 14.40 22.22 -8.87
CA VAL A 230 14.29 20.89 -8.26
C VAL A 230 15.67 20.25 -8.27
N THR A 231 16.34 20.19 -7.12
CA THR A 231 17.71 19.68 -7.02
C THR A 231 17.84 18.28 -6.46
N THR A 232 16.80 17.68 -5.88
CA THR A 232 16.85 16.29 -5.38
C THR A 232 15.46 15.66 -5.41
N PHE A 233 15.37 14.48 -6.00
CA PHE A 233 14.19 13.64 -6.00
C PHE A 233 14.33 12.59 -4.89
N GLU A 234 13.65 12.80 -3.79
CA GLU A 234 13.40 11.72 -2.83
C GLU A 234 11.99 11.20 -3.10
N PRO A 235 11.80 9.96 -3.55
CA PRO A 235 10.48 9.41 -3.83
C PRO A 235 9.72 9.20 -2.52
N THR A 236 8.98 10.20 -2.09
CA THR A 236 8.12 10.16 -0.90
C THR A 236 6.64 10.00 -1.26
N GLY A 237 6.32 9.92 -2.56
CA GLY A 237 4.97 9.73 -3.05
C GLY A 237 4.43 8.35 -2.69
N VAL A 238 3.20 8.33 -2.20
CA VAL A 238 2.52 7.11 -1.76
C VAL A 238 1.56 6.58 -2.81
N LEU A 239 1.21 7.39 -3.81
CA LEU A 239 0.32 6.99 -4.90
C LEU A 239 1.00 5.95 -5.78
N LYS A 240 0.42 4.75 -5.84
CA LYS A 240 0.91 3.61 -6.62
C LYS A 240 0.06 3.31 -7.84
N THR A 241 -1.25 3.51 -7.72
CA THR A 241 -2.21 3.28 -8.80
C THR A 241 -2.97 4.56 -9.12
N LEU A 242 -2.97 4.95 -10.41
CA LEU A 242 -3.67 6.12 -10.90
C LEU A 242 -4.57 5.75 -12.08
N ASP A 243 -5.88 5.86 -11.89
CA ASP A 243 -6.89 5.66 -12.94
C ASP A 243 -7.41 7.02 -13.42
N LEU A 244 -7.09 7.36 -14.65
CA LEU A 244 -7.51 8.59 -15.34
C LEU A 244 -8.47 8.30 -16.51
N THR A 245 -9.00 7.08 -16.61
CA THR A 245 -9.82 6.65 -17.75
C THR A 245 -10.95 7.63 -18.06
N ASP A 246 -11.59 8.17 -17.02
CA ASP A 246 -12.74 9.09 -17.13
C ASP A 246 -12.34 10.57 -16.94
N ALA A 247 -11.05 10.89 -16.98
CA ALA A 247 -10.54 12.24 -16.85
C ALA A 247 -10.37 12.91 -18.23
N ASN A 248 -10.58 14.23 -18.28
CA ASN A 248 -10.29 15.08 -19.45
C ASN A 248 -9.31 16.18 -19.07
N PHE A 249 -8.24 16.35 -19.82
CA PHE A 249 -7.32 17.46 -19.62
C PHE A 249 -7.81 18.68 -20.39
N VAL A 250 -7.97 19.78 -19.65
CA VAL A 250 -8.46 21.06 -20.20
C VAL A 250 -7.43 22.16 -20.01
N LYS A 251 -7.54 23.19 -20.83
CA LYS A 251 -6.70 24.38 -20.73
C LYS A 251 -6.86 25.06 -19.38
N GLY A 252 -5.75 25.55 -18.82
CA GLY A 252 -5.71 26.40 -17.63
C GLY A 252 -4.83 25.83 -16.52
N GLY A 253 -4.86 26.52 -15.39
CA GLY A 253 -3.95 26.26 -14.29
C GLY A 253 -2.53 26.76 -14.54
N ASP A 254 -1.70 26.70 -13.51
CA ASP A 254 -0.28 27.10 -13.56
C ASP A 254 0.60 26.02 -14.21
N VAL A 255 1.87 26.34 -14.36
CA VAL A 255 2.93 25.41 -14.72
C VAL A 255 2.95 24.24 -13.75
N TYR A 256 2.83 23.03 -14.26
CA TYR A 256 2.82 21.83 -13.42
C TYR A 256 4.20 21.18 -13.28
N PHE A 257 5.15 21.53 -14.17
CA PHE A 257 6.52 21.06 -14.07
C PHE A 257 7.49 22.01 -14.78
N LYS A 258 8.68 22.18 -14.21
CA LYS A 258 9.78 22.98 -14.76
C LYS A 258 11.08 22.20 -14.59
N TYR A 259 11.86 22.12 -15.66
CA TYR A 259 13.13 21.42 -15.70
C TYR A 259 14.19 22.25 -16.40
N THR A 260 15.37 22.37 -15.82
CA THR A 260 16.44 23.26 -16.34
C THR A 260 17.76 22.49 -16.47
N PRO A 261 17.92 21.62 -17.48
CA PRO A 261 19.19 20.96 -17.72
C PRO A 261 20.14 21.93 -18.44
N SER A 262 21.40 22.00 -18.02
CA SER A 262 22.48 22.70 -18.72
C SER A 262 22.10 24.14 -19.16
N ASN A 263 21.45 24.90 -18.29
CA ASN A 263 20.99 26.28 -18.54
C ASN A 263 19.87 26.44 -19.58
N LYS A 264 19.22 25.37 -20.01
CA LYS A 264 18.04 25.41 -20.87
C LYS A 264 16.80 25.10 -20.07
N GLU A 265 15.84 26.02 -20.03
CA GLU A 265 14.61 25.86 -19.26
C GLU A 265 13.52 25.19 -20.11
N TYR A 266 12.89 24.16 -19.54
CA TYR A 266 11.70 23.50 -20.08
C TYR A 266 10.55 23.72 -19.12
N ILE A 267 9.44 24.23 -19.66
CA ILE A 267 8.24 24.57 -18.89
C ILE A 267 7.09 23.74 -19.42
N TYR A 268 6.37 23.06 -18.53
CA TYR A 268 5.23 22.22 -18.86
C TYR A 268 3.95 22.81 -18.25
N SER A 269 2.99 23.12 -19.11
CA SER A 269 1.70 23.68 -18.70
C SER A 269 0.59 23.22 -19.65
N LEU A 270 -0.65 23.34 -19.22
CA LEU A 270 -1.84 23.13 -20.05
C LEU A 270 -2.40 24.47 -20.56
N SER A 271 -1.53 25.40 -20.92
CA SER A 271 -1.93 26.78 -21.17
C SER A 271 -2.57 27.04 -22.54
N ASP A 272 -2.14 26.40 -23.63
CA ASP A 272 -2.73 26.62 -24.96
C ASP A 272 -2.75 25.36 -25.85
N PRO A 273 -3.95 24.90 -26.29
CA PRO A 273 -4.06 23.79 -27.22
C PRO A 273 -3.58 24.09 -28.64
N THR A 274 -3.44 25.35 -29.00
CA THR A 274 -3.05 25.78 -30.32
C THR A 274 -1.56 26.12 -30.45
N ASP A 275 -0.87 26.23 -29.33
CA ASP A 275 0.56 26.48 -29.32
C ASP A 275 1.30 25.21 -29.77
N THR A 276 1.84 25.23 -30.97
CA THR A 276 2.66 24.15 -31.55
C THR A 276 4.13 24.23 -31.14
N GLY A 277 4.49 25.16 -30.26
CA GLY A 277 5.83 25.29 -29.71
C GLY A 277 6.17 24.11 -28.78
N GLN A 278 7.44 23.95 -28.43
CA GLN A 278 7.91 22.89 -27.53
C GLN A 278 7.35 23.00 -26.11
N ASN A 279 6.70 24.10 -25.80
CA ASN A 279 6.24 24.45 -24.46
C ASN A 279 4.73 24.37 -24.27
N SER A 280 3.97 23.97 -25.30
CA SER A 280 2.55 24.01 -25.16
C SER A 280 1.96 22.74 -25.54
N LYS A 281 1.21 22.18 -24.67
CA LYS A 281 0.55 21.02 -25.17
C LYS A 281 -0.55 20.53 -24.28
N THR A 282 -1.67 20.50 -24.92
CA THR A 282 -2.89 19.95 -24.44
C THR A 282 -2.98 18.45 -24.54
N ARG A 283 -1.95 17.81 -24.95
CA ARG A 283 -2.01 16.37 -24.89
C ARG A 283 -1.51 15.93 -23.56
N PHE A 284 -2.14 15.01 -22.92
CA PHE A 284 -1.69 14.32 -21.73
C PHE A 284 -0.25 13.83 -21.84
N VAL A 285 0.14 13.69 -23.05
CA VAL A 285 1.36 13.11 -23.51
C VAL A 285 2.16 14.19 -24.16
N TYR A 286 2.76 15.04 -23.46
CA TYR A 286 3.33 16.12 -24.12
C TYR A 286 4.75 16.29 -24.01
N GLY A 287 5.30 16.21 -25.14
CA GLY A 287 6.54 16.83 -25.50
C GLY A 287 7.68 16.62 -24.53
N GLY A 288 8.09 15.38 -24.32
CA GLY A 288 9.16 15.08 -23.39
C GLY A 288 8.67 15.09 -21.94
N GLY A 289 7.49 14.53 -21.72
CA GLY A 289 6.92 14.32 -20.41
C GLY A 289 7.68 13.37 -19.52
N LYS A 290 8.98 13.15 -19.77
CA LYS A 290 9.92 12.31 -19.01
C LYS A 290 9.63 12.22 -17.52
N PHE A 291 8.75 13.06 -17.00
CA PHE A 291 8.64 13.26 -15.56
C PHE A 291 7.22 13.54 -15.12
N MET A 292 6.22 13.21 -15.93
CA MET A 292 4.86 13.59 -15.58
C MET A 292 4.34 12.80 -14.36
N PHE A 293 4.62 11.47 -14.29
CA PHE A 293 4.15 10.62 -13.20
C PHE A 293 5.11 9.45 -12.90
N THR A 294 6.42 9.70 -12.87
CA THR A 294 7.37 8.62 -13.10
C THR A 294 7.91 7.90 -11.87
N TYR A 295 8.00 8.53 -10.73
CA TYR A 295 8.81 7.94 -9.66
C TYR A 295 8.05 7.09 -8.66
N GLY A 296 6.78 7.32 -8.43
CA GLY A 296 6.01 6.62 -7.41
C GLY A 296 4.94 5.68 -7.95
N ILE A 297 4.43 5.98 -9.16
CA ILE A 297 3.29 5.27 -9.74
C ILE A 297 3.75 3.97 -10.40
N GLU A 298 3.12 2.87 -10.03
CA GLU A 298 3.40 1.53 -10.53
C GLU A 298 2.37 1.08 -11.56
N THR A 299 1.14 1.60 -11.47
CA THR A 299 0.03 1.31 -12.40
C THR A 299 -0.66 2.58 -12.84
N ILE A 300 -0.84 2.76 -14.15
CA ILE A 300 -1.60 3.87 -14.71
C ILE A 300 -2.58 3.41 -15.78
N LEU A 301 -3.81 3.93 -15.70
CA LEU A 301 -4.83 3.82 -16.74
C LEU A 301 -4.97 5.20 -17.38
N LEU A 302 -4.66 5.30 -18.68
CA LEU A 302 -4.64 6.57 -19.39
C LEU A 302 -6.05 7.07 -19.73
N PRO A 303 -6.23 8.40 -19.85
CA PRO A 303 -7.50 8.98 -20.28
C PRO A 303 -7.85 8.58 -21.72
N GLN A 304 -9.16 8.46 -21.98
CA GLN A 304 -9.65 8.11 -23.32
C GLN A 304 -9.35 9.17 -24.38
N GLN A 305 -8.96 10.37 -24.01
CA GLN A 305 -8.58 11.41 -24.97
C GLN A 305 -7.13 11.29 -25.50
N VAL A 306 -6.32 10.37 -24.96
CA VAL A 306 -4.93 10.16 -25.38
C VAL A 306 -4.90 9.48 -26.74
N ASP A 307 -4.38 10.16 -27.76
CA ASP A 307 -4.24 9.67 -29.14
C ASP A 307 -2.82 9.18 -29.49
N SER A 308 -1.85 9.55 -28.69
CA SER A 308 -0.45 9.20 -28.86
C SER A 308 0.30 9.21 -27.52
N ILE A 309 1.35 8.40 -27.42
CA ILE A 309 2.31 8.43 -26.31
C ILE A 309 3.57 9.12 -26.84
N ALA A 310 4.03 10.13 -26.11
CA ALA A 310 5.15 10.96 -26.55
C ALA A 310 6.51 10.25 -26.40
N GLU A 311 7.51 10.88 -26.98
CA GLU A 311 8.90 10.47 -26.80
C GLU A 311 9.32 10.52 -25.34
N SER A 312 9.89 9.41 -24.85
CA SER A 312 10.40 9.25 -23.47
C SER A 312 9.37 9.52 -22.37
N GLU A 313 8.06 9.40 -22.63
CA GLU A 313 6.99 9.79 -21.70
C GLU A 313 7.04 9.06 -20.36
N PHE A 314 7.26 7.76 -20.41
CA PHE A 314 7.35 6.88 -19.22
C PHE A 314 8.74 6.26 -19.08
N GLY A 315 9.74 6.86 -19.71
CA GLY A 315 11.11 6.38 -19.65
C GLY A 315 11.66 6.38 -18.22
N TYR A 316 12.33 5.30 -17.83
CA TYR A 316 12.92 5.10 -16.48
C TYR A 316 11.92 5.18 -15.32
N SER A 317 10.63 4.94 -15.60
CA SER A 317 9.59 4.98 -14.58
C SER A 317 9.54 3.70 -13.74
N GLN A 318 8.84 3.77 -12.61
CA GLN A 318 8.52 2.60 -11.79
C GLN A 318 7.31 1.82 -12.32
N LEU A 319 6.74 2.21 -13.46
CA LEU A 319 5.57 1.54 -14.03
C LEU A 319 5.83 0.06 -14.27
N SER A 320 5.03 -0.77 -13.64
CA SER A 320 4.95 -2.21 -13.86
C SER A 320 3.73 -2.60 -14.69
N SER A 321 2.73 -1.70 -14.80
CA SER A 321 1.51 -1.89 -15.57
C SER A 321 0.99 -0.58 -16.15
N ILE A 322 0.52 -0.62 -17.40
CA ILE A 322 -0.13 0.50 -18.08
C ILE A 322 -1.26 -0.01 -18.97
N THR A 323 -2.38 0.71 -18.99
CA THR A 323 -3.46 0.50 -19.94
C THR A 323 -3.46 1.63 -20.97
N ILE A 324 -3.18 1.29 -22.22
CA ILE A 324 -3.16 2.22 -23.35
C ILE A 324 -4.54 2.20 -24.01
N PRO A 325 -5.18 3.36 -24.24
CA PRO A 325 -6.47 3.42 -24.93
C PRO A 325 -6.41 2.85 -26.37
N GLU A 326 -7.49 2.15 -26.77
CA GLU A 326 -7.59 1.42 -28.05
C GLU A 326 -7.47 2.30 -29.32
N HIS A 327 -7.63 3.60 -29.16
CA HIS A 327 -7.53 4.54 -30.30
C HIS A 327 -6.15 5.19 -30.45
N VAL A 328 -5.21 4.89 -29.56
CA VAL A 328 -3.83 5.36 -29.68
C VAL A 328 -3.22 4.84 -30.98
N THR A 329 -2.63 5.76 -31.77
CA THR A 329 -2.06 5.45 -33.10
C THR A 329 -0.55 5.49 -33.15
N ARG A 330 0.09 6.09 -32.11
CA ARG A 330 1.52 6.33 -32.07
C ARG A 330 2.12 6.16 -30.68
N ILE A 331 3.26 5.48 -30.62
CA ILE A 331 4.13 5.38 -29.44
C ILE A 331 5.48 5.97 -29.81
N GLY A 332 5.92 7.02 -29.13
CA GLY A 332 7.15 7.76 -29.42
C GLY A 332 8.42 6.99 -29.08
N SER A 333 9.56 7.48 -29.58
CA SER A 333 10.87 6.89 -29.28
C SER A 333 11.16 6.89 -27.79
N GLY A 334 11.70 5.80 -27.26
CA GLY A 334 12.03 5.66 -25.85
C GLY A 334 10.85 5.79 -24.88
N ALA A 335 9.60 5.71 -25.35
CA ALA A 335 8.41 6.01 -24.55
C ALA A 335 8.36 5.24 -23.22
N PHE A 336 8.80 4.00 -23.19
CA PHE A 336 8.87 3.13 -22.01
C PHE A 336 10.29 2.60 -21.76
N CYS A 337 11.30 3.23 -22.35
CA CYS A 337 12.68 2.82 -22.18
C CYS A 337 13.09 2.80 -20.71
N GLY A 338 13.60 1.66 -20.21
CA GLY A 338 13.99 1.50 -18.81
C GLY A 338 12.85 1.52 -17.79
N ALA A 339 11.59 1.50 -18.23
CA ALA A 339 10.44 1.29 -17.34
C ALA A 339 10.43 -0.14 -16.78
N LYS A 340 9.80 -0.34 -15.63
CA LYS A 340 9.71 -1.67 -14.99
C LYS A 340 8.58 -2.55 -15.55
N LEU A 341 8.08 -2.27 -16.76
CA LEU A 341 7.04 -3.06 -17.37
C LEU A 341 7.51 -4.50 -17.64
N THR A 342 6.75 -5.48 -17.17
CA THR A 342 6.97 -6.89 -17.46
C THR A 342 6.17 -7.36 -18.67
N SER A 343 5.12 -6.62 -19.03
CA SER A 343 4.30 -6.83 -20.22
C SER A 343 3.58 -5.54 -20.60
N ILE A 344 3.25 -5.40 -21.87
CA ILE A 344 2.46 -4.30 -22.39
C ILE A 344 1.57 -4.80 -23.51
N THR A 345 0.30 -4.38 -23.52
CA THR A 345 -0.61 -4.63 -24.62
C THR A 345 -0.60 -3.43 -25.55
N ILE A 346 -0.19 -3.64 -26.81
CA ILE A 346 -0.21 -2.62 -27.84
C ILE A 346 -1.56 -2.66 -28.55
N PRO A 347 -2.33 -1.54 -28.53
CA PRO A 347 -3.61 -1.47 -29.25
C PRO A 347 -3.47 -1.71 -30.75
N GLU A 348 -4.47 -2.31 -31.38
CA GLU A 348 -4.45 -2.64 -32.83
C GLU A 348 -4.31 -1.41 -33.73
N LYS A 349 -4.72 -0.24 -33.26
CA LYS A 349 -4.64 1.02 -34.03
C LYS A 349 -3.26 1.67 -34.03
N VAL A 350 -2.31 1.16 -33.25
CA VAL A 350 -0.94 1.67 -33.25
C VAL A 350 -0.26 1.37 -34.59
N THR A 351 0.03 2.42 -35.33
CA THR A 351 0.68 2.34 -36.65
C THR A 351 2.15 2.77 -36.63
N TYR A 352 2.61 3.34 -35.52
CA TYR A 352 3.99 3.77 -35.34
C TYR A 352 4.47 3.47 -33.93
N ILE A 353 5.61 2.81 -33.84
CA ILE A 353 6.38 2.62 -32.62
C ILE A 353 7.79 3.16 -32.87
N GLY A 354 8.22 4.12 -32.06
CA GLY A 354 9.51 4.79 -32.22
C GLY A 354 10.68 3.91 -31.78
N GLU A 355 11.88 4.36 -32.06
CA GLU A 355 13.12 3.69 -31.69
C GLU A 355 13.21 3.50 -30.18
N SER A 356 13.62 2.32 -29.72
CA SER A 356 13.72 1.94 -28.30
C SER A 356 12.46 2.21 -27.46
N ALA A 357 11.30 2.34 -28.08
CA ALA A 357 10.05 2.71 -27.39
C ALA A 357 9.68 1.73 -26.28
N LEU A 358 9.99 0.46 -26.46
CA LEU A 358 9.69 -0.64 -25.52
C LEU A 358 10.98 -1.24 -24.95
N GLY A 359 12.11 -0.58 -25.11
CA GLY A 359 13.42 -1.09 -24.74
C GLY A 359 13.49 -1.41 -23.24
N GLY A 360 13.61 -2.69 -22.92
CA GLY A 360 13.89 -3.21 -21.58
C GLY A 360 15.06 -4.19 -21.68
N GLY A 361 16.15 -4.00 -20.95
CA GLY A 361 17.28 -4.92 -20.94
C GLY A 361 18.57 -4.29 -20.41
N ASP A 362 19.55 -5.15 -20.12
CA ASP A 362 20.82 -4.77 -19.44
C ASP A 362 21.84 -4.09 -20.34
N ILE A 363 21.56 -3.96 -21.67
CA ILE A 363 22.46 -3.32 -22.63
C ILE A 363 21.84 -1.97 -23.01
N VAL A 364 22.56 -0.91 -22.70
CA VAL A 364 22.11 0.47 -22.93
C VAL A 364 22.92 1.10 -24.07
N ASP A 365 22.26 1.96 -24.88
CA ASP A 365 22.92 2.84 -25.84
C ASP A 365 23.66 4.00 -25.14
N GLU A 366 24.29 4.87 -25.88
CA GLU A 366 25.00 6.05 -25.38
C GLU A 366 24.13 7.03 -24.60
N SER A 367 22.80 6.94 -24.71
CA SER A 367 21.81 7.71 -23.95
C SER A 367 21.38 7.03 -22.65
N GLY A 368 21.84 5.78 -22.43
CA GLY A 368 21.49 4.96 -21.28
C GLY A 368 20.18 4.18 -21.48
N CYS A 369 19.66 4.09 -22.71
CA CYS A 369 18.49 3.32 -23.04
C CYS A 369 18.86 1.90 -23.48
N PRO A 370 18.18 0.83 -22.97
CA PRO A 370 18.41 -0.52 -23.42
C PRO A 370 18.20 -0.66 -24.94
N LEU A 371 19.13 -1.33 -25.60
CA LEU A 371 19.00 -1.69 -27.01
C LEU A 371 17.95 -2.80 -27.13
N SER A 372 16.95 -2.60 -27.98
CA SER A 372 15.90 -3.59 -28.30
C SER A 372 16.40 -4.71 -29.19
#